data_582c1e8bfb362c2960aa1f386105ae1f
#
_entry.id   582c1e8bfb362c2960aa1f386105ae1f
#
_cell.length_a   1.000
_cell.length_b   1.000
_cell.length_c   1.000
_cell.angle_alpha   90.00
_cell.angle_beta   90.00
_cell.angle_gamma   90.00
#
_symmetry.space_group_name_H-M   'P 1'
#
loop_
_entity.id
_entity.type
_entity.pdbx_description
1 polymer ?
#
loop_
_entity_poly.entity_id
_entity_poly.type
_entity_poly.pdbx_seq_one_letter_code
_entity_poly.pdbx_strand_id
1 'polypeptide(L)'
;MKIAITGHRPERLNGHEQEIRNWIDEFLLKNKVTVMYNGMANGVDQICAMSAVKNDVPLIICYPYKRTSFHPLEEFLMDNATEIKFISKEYSKQSYYIRDKYMVDHCDVLLAVWDGKKVGGTWLTVKYAQSIGKEIIFFPQSILTSC
;
A
#
# COMPACT_ATOMS: atom_id res chain seq x y z
N MET A 1 -0.70 9.63 -13.09
CA MET A 1 -1.07 8.22 -12.89
C MET A 1 -1.62 8.00 -11.49
N LYS A 2 -2.53 7.08 -11.37
CA LYS A 2 -3.05 6.63 -10.07
C LYS A 2 -2.26 5.40 -9.64
N ILE A 3 -1.75 5.38 -8.42
CA ILE A 3 -1.02 4.24 -7.89
C ILE A 3 -1.76 3.61 -6.71
N ALA A 4 -1.50 2.33 -6.48
CA ALA A 4 -1.90 1.63 -5.26
C ALA A 4 -0.66 0.97 -4.67
N ILE A 5 -0.69 0.74 -3.37
CA ILE A 5 0.43 0.19 -2.62
C ILE A 5 0.05 -1.18 -2.08
N THR A 6 0.95 -2.14 -2.17
CA THR A 6 0.88 -3.39 -1.41
C THR A 6 2.27 -3.74 -0.89
N GLY A 7 2.33 -4.33 0.29
CA GLY A 7 3.61 -4.71 0.86
C GLY A 7 3.45 -5.34 2.23
N HIS A 8 4.56 -5.88 2.73
CA HIS A 8 4.59 -6.66 3.95
C HIS A 8 4.50 -5.81 5.21
N ARG A 9 4.09 -6.46 6.29
CA ARG A 9 4.22 -5.95 7.65
C ARG A 9 5.70 -5.94 8.06
N PRO A 10 6.06 -5.20 9.13
CA PRO A 10 7.47 -5.03 9.51
C PRO A 10 8.26 -6.34 9.66
N GLU A 11 7.62 -7.41 10.10
CA GLU A 11 8.29 -8.70 10.35
C GLU A 11 8.93 -9.30 9.09
N ARG A 12 8.44 -8.93 7.90
CA ARG A 12 8.94 -9.46 6.63
C ARG A 12 9.78 -8.45 5.83
N LEU A 13 10.18 -7.35 6.46
CA LEU A 13 10.95 -6.31 5.77
C LEU A 13 12.46 -6.41 6.02
N ASN A 14 12.90 -7.30 6.90
CA ASN A 14 14.32 -7.53 7.21
C ASN A 14 15.10 -6.25 7.55
N GLY A 15 14.44 -5.26 8.17
CA GLY A 15 15.08 -4.00 8.52
C GLY A 15 15.31 -3.03 7.37
N HIS A 16 14.70 -3.27 6.20
CA HIS A 16 14.89 -2.45 5.00
C HIS A 16 13.89 -1.30 4.85
N GLU A 17 13.30 -0.82 5.95
CA GLU A 17 12.32 0.26 5.91
C GLU A 17 12.89 1.54 5.29
N GLN A 18 14.17 1.87 5.54
CA GLN A 18 14.76 3.08 4.99
C GLN A 18 14.92 3.00 3.48
N GLU A 19 15.33 1.85 2.95
CA GLU A 19 15.44 1.66 1.50
C GLU A 19 14.07 1.76 0.84
N ILE A 20 13.03 1.27 1.50
CA ILE A 20 11.65 1.38 0.99
C ILE A 20 11.19 2.84 0.99
N ARG A 21 11.50 3.60 2.06
CA ARG A 21 11.22 5.05 2.09
C ARG A 21 11.89 5.77 0.94
N ASN A 22 13.16 5.50 0.71
CA ASN A 22 13.90 6.12 -0.37
C ASN A 22 13.30 5.78 -1.72
N TRP A 23 12.91 4.53 -1.92
CA TRP A 23 12.31 4.05 -3.15
C TRP A 23 10.99 4.76 -3.46
N ILE A 24 10.09 4.84 -2.47
CA ILE A 24 8.80 5.50 -2.70
C ILE A 24 8.95 7.02 -2.86
N ASP A 25 9.81 7.65 -2.06
CA ASP A 25 10.09 9.09 -2.21
C ASP A 25 10.60 9.40 -3.61
N GLU A 26 11.54 8.62 -4.11
CA GLU A 26 12.09 8.79 -5.46
C GLU A 26 11.02 8.59 -6.53
N PHE A 27 10.18 7.57 -6.36
CA PHE A 27 9.10 7.31 -7.30
C PHE A 27 8.13 8.50 -7.38
N LEU A 28 7.73 9.05 -6.24
CA LEU A 28 6.80 10.17 -6.19
C LEU A 28 7.41 11.45 -6.75
N LEU A 29 8.73 11.63 -6.63
CA LEU A 29 9.42 12.80 -7.20
C LEU A 29 9.59 12.68 -8.71
N LYS A 30 9.81 11.49 -9.23
CA LYS A 30 10.11 11.25 -10.65
C LYS A 30 8.89 11.03 -11.52
N ASN A 31 7.74 10.73 -10.93
CA ASN A 31 6.53 10.40 -11.66
C ASN A 31 5.40 11.34 -11.27
N LYS A 32 4.54 11.68 -12.23
CA LYS A 32 3.38 12.50 -11.95
C LYS A 32 2.25 11.64 -11.39
N VAL A 33 2.26 11.46 -10.08
CA VAL A 33 1.25 10.67 -9.37
C VAL A 33 0.11 11.61 -8.96
N THR A 34 -1.10 11.28 -9.39
CA THR A 34 -2.29 12.09 -9.10
C THR A 34 -3.00 11.65 -7.84
N VAL A 35 -2.86 10.38 -7.45
CA VAL A 35 -3.44 9.85 -6.23
C VAL A 35 -2.75 8.54 -5.85
N MET A 36 -2.63 8.31 -4.53
CA MET A 36 -2.17 7.04 -3.96
C MET A 36 -3.33 6.38 -3.21
N TYR A 37 -3.70 5.17 -3.62
CA TYR A 37 -4.60 4.30 -2.84
C TYR A 37 -3.76 3.49 -1.85
N ASN A 38 -4.16 3.50 -0.58
CA ASN A 38 -3.35 2.93 0.49
C ASN A 38 -4.23 2.22 1.53
N GLY A 39 -3.87 1.01 1.88
CA GLY A 39 -4.65 0.19 2.81
C GLY A 39 -4.32 0.41 4.29
N MET A 40 -3.32 1.20 4.59
CA MET A 40 -2.94 1.59 5.97
C MET A 40 -2.50 0.45 6.88
N ALA A 41 -2.15 -0.69 6.32
CA ALA A 41 -1.56 -1.76 7.12
C ALA A 41 -0.21 -1.30 7.69
N ASN A 42 0.11 -1.79 8.88
CA ASN A 42 1.43 -1.51 9.47
C ASN A 42 2.54 -2.01 8.53
N GLY A 43 3.63 -1.25 8.43
CA GLY A 43 4.74 -1.58 7.54
C GLY A 43 4.73 -0.75 6.27
N VAL A 44 4.80 -1.40 5.12
CA VAL A 44 4.95 -0.73 3.82
C VAL A 44 3.86 0.30 3.56
N ASP A 45 2.60 -0.04 3.82
CA ASP A 45 1.49 0.89 3.56
C ASP A 45 1.69 2.22 4.28
N GLN A 46 2.00 2.18 5.58
CA GLN A 46 2.17 3.40 6.37
C GLN A 46 3.42 4.18 5.96
N ILE A 47 4.51 3.49 5.60
CA ILE A 47 5.72 4.13 5.07
C ILE A 47 5.37 4.93 3.81
N CYS A 48 4.63 4.32 2.90
CA CYS A 48 4.25 4.95 1.64
C CYS A 48 3.22 6.07 1.84
N ALA A 49 2.28 5.91 2.78
CA ALA A 49 1.33 6.96 3.11
C ALA A 49 2.03 8.21 3.66
N MET A 50 3.02 8.04 4.53
CA MET A 50 3.82 9.16 5.02
C MET A 50 4.56 9.86 3.89
N SER A 51 5.09 9.11 2.93
CA SER A 51 5.75 9.69 1.77
C SER A 51 4.78 10.50 0.91
N ALA A 52 3.56 10.01 0.73
CA ALA A 52 2.53 10.74 -0.01
C ALA A 52 2.21 12.09 0.66
N VAL A 53 2.02 12.08 1.97
CA VAL A 53 1.76 13.31 2.74
C VAL A 53 2.93 14.28 2.61
N LYS A 54 4.15 13.80 2.81
CA LYS A 54 5.37 14.60 2.72
C LYS A 54 5.56 15.24 1.34
N ASN A 55 5.17 14.54 0.28
CA ASN A 55 5.37 14.98 -1.11
C ASN A 55 4.09 15.59 -1.71
N ASP A 56 3.10 15.89 -0.90
CA ASP A 56 1.84 16.50 -1.31
C ASP A 56 1.09 15.71 -2.40
N VAL A 57 1.19 14.39 -2.36
CA VAL A 57 0.44 13.50 -3.24
C VAL A 57 -0.90 13.19 -2.57
N PRO A 58 -2.04 13.41 -3.25
CA PRO A 58 -3.35 13.06 -2.70
C PRO A 58 -3.40 11.60 -2.27
N LEU A 59 -3.88 11.38 -1.05
CA LEU A 59 -3.92 10.06 -0.41
C LEU A 59 -5.36 9.64 -0.19
N ILE A 60 -5.74 8.48 -0.74
CA ILE A 60 -7.02 7.83 -0.47
C ILE A 60 -6.74 6.61 0.40
N ILE A 61 -7.23 6.65 1.63
CA ILE A 61 -7.07 5.54 2.57
C ILE A 61 -8.26 4.59 2.41
N CYS A 62 -7.96 3.32 2.22
CA CYS A 62 -8.97 2.27 2.03
C CYS A 62 -8.87 1.26 3.17
N TYR A 63 -9.70 1.43 4.20
CA TYR A 63 -9.80 0.44 5.27
C TYR A 63 -10.67 -0.73 4.82
N PRO A 64 -10.35 -1.95 5.25
CA PRO A 64 -11.10 -3.13 4.80
C PRO A 64 -12.53 -3.17 5.37
N TYR A 65 -12.74 -2.63 6.57
CA TYR A 65 -14.06 -2.54 7.19
C TYR A 65 -14.10 -1.35 8.16
N LYS A 66 -15.31 -0.97 8.59
CA LYS A 66 -15.50 0.20 9.43
C LYS A 66 -14.89 -0.01 10.83
N ARG A 67 -14.11 0.97 11.25
CA ARG A 67 -13.48 1.04 12.57
C ARG A 67 -13.78 2.39 13.20
N THR A 68 -13.71 2.46 14.52
CA THR A 68 -13.93 3.70 15.28
C THR A 68 -12.74 4.09 16.15
N SER A 69 -11.72 3.23 16.22
CA SER A 69 -10.51 3.47 17.02
C SER A 69 -9.28 3.30 16.15
N PHE A 70 -8.35 4.24 16.26
CA PHE A 70 -7.16 4.31 15.40
C PHE A 70 -5.94 4.69 16.23
N HIS A 71 -4.76 4.21 15.81
CA HIS A 71 -3.49 4.62 16.41
C HIS A 71 -3.16 6.08 16.04
N PRO A 72 -2.33 6.79 16.84
CA PRO A 72 -1.98 8.19 16.55
C PRO A 72 -1.40 8.41 15.15
N LEU A 73 -0.57 7.50 14.64
CA LEU A 73 -0.04 7.62 13.29
C LEU A 73 -1.16 7.52 12.24
N GLU A 74 -2.10 6.60 12.44
CA GLU A 74 -3.27 6.50 11.55
C GLU A 74 -4.08 7.79 11.57
N GLU A 75 -4.33 8.34 12.77
CA GLU A 75 -5.07 9.60 12.90
C GLU A 75 -4.38 10.75 12.17
N PHE A 76 -3.06 10.86 12.29
CA PHE A 76 -2.28 11.87 11.56
C PHE A 76 -2.44 11.70 10.06
N LEU A 77 -2.32 10.48 9.55
CA LEU A 77 -2.45 10.20 8.12
C LEU A 77 -3.88 10.44 7.62
N MET A 78 -4.88 10.07 8.42
CA MET A 78 -6.28 10.32 8.11
C MET A 78 -6.58 11.83 8.02
N ASP A 79 -6.01 12.63 8.92
CA ASP A 79 -6.18 14.08 8.92
C ASP A 79 -5.57 14.74 7.68
N ASN A 80 -4.57 14.10 7.07
CA ASN A 80 -3.88 14.59 5.89
C ASN A 80 -4.31 13.88 4.59
N ALA A 81 -5.29 12.99 4.67
CA ALA A 81 -5.79 12.28 3.51
C ALA A 81 -6.81 13.11 2.75
N THR A 82 -6.89 12.88 1.45
CA THR A 82 -7.93 13.48 0.61
C THR A 82 -9.28 12.81 0.85
N GLU A 83 -9.27 11.49 1.07
CA GLU A 83 -10.48 10.71 1.28
C GLU A 83 -10.17 9.47 2.12
N ILE A 84 -11.15 9.06 2.91
CA ILE A 84 -11.08 7.83 3.70
C ILE A 84 -12.28 6.98 3.32
N LYS A 85 -12.02 5.73 2.90
CA LYS A 85 -13.06 4.78 2.51
C LYS A 85 -13.04 3.57 3.43
N PHE A 86 -14.22 3.16 3.86
CA PHE A 86 -14.42 1.88 4.53
C PHE A 86 -15.12 0.98 3.52
N ILE A 87 -14.36 0.03 2.96
CA ILE A 87 -14.82 -0.76 1.80
C ILE A 87 -15.99 -1.68 2.18
N SER A 88 -15.94 -2.27 3.38
CA SER A 88 -17.03 -3.07 3.91
C SER A 88 -17.55 -2.47 5.22
N LYS A 89 -18.82 -2.69 5.53
CA LYS A 89 -19.42 -2.20 6.77
C LYS A 89 -18.90 -2.96 7.99
N GLU A 90 -18.70 -4.28 7.83
CA GLU A 90 -18.32 -5.17 8.90
C GLU A 90 -17.16 -6.07 8.48
N TYR A 91 -16.44 -6.58 9.47
CA TYR A 91 -15.38 -7.55 9.24
C TYR A 91 -15.94 -8.85 8.67
N SER A 92 -15.23 -9.42 7.69
CA SER A 92 -15.41 -10.79 7.21
C SER A 92 -14.04 -11.36 6.85
N LYS A 93 -13.98 -12.68 6.63
CA LYS A 93 -12.72 -13.32 6.23
C LYS A 93 -12.17 -12.77 4.91
N GLN A 94 -13.05 -12.24 4.06
CA GLN A 94 -12.70 -11.70 2.74
C GLN A 94 -12.47 -10.19 2.74
N SER A 95 -12.71 -9.49 3.84
CA SER A 95 -12.66 -8.02 3.88
C SER A 95 -11.34 -7.44 3.38
N TYR A 96 -10.21 -8.02 3.81
CA TYR A 96 -8.89 -7.54 3.39
C TYR A 96 -8.67 -7.77 1.90
N TYR A 97 -9.06 -8.91 1.37
CA TYR A 97 -8.91 -9.23 -0.03
C TYR A 97 -9.82 -8.35 -0.90
N ILE A 98 -11.06 -8.13 -0.47
CA ILE A 98 -12.01 -7.24 -1.17
C ILE A 98 -11.43 -5.82 -1.25
N ARG A 99 -10.87 -5.31 -0.14
CA ARG A 99 -10.23 -4.00 -0.10
C ARG A 99 -9.04 -3.95 -1.07
N ASP A 100 -8.18 -4.96 -1.06
CA ASP A 100 -7.01 -5.00 -1.93
C ASP A 100 -7.40 -5.03 -3.40
N LYS A 101 -8.42 -5.81 -3.75
CA LYS A 101 -8.95 -5.82 -5.12
C LYS A 101 -9.51 -4.46 -5.51
N TYR A 102 -10.22 -3.80 -4.62
CA TYR A 102 -10.74 -2.45 -4.86
C TYR A 102 -9.59 -1.50 -5.25
N MET A 103 -8.52 -1.50 -4.49
CA MET A 103 -7.38 -0.62 -4.76
C MET A 103 -6.72 -0.95 -6.11
N VAL A 104 -6.51 -2.23 -6.40
CA VAL A 104 -5.92 -2.66 -7.67
C VAL A 104 -6.82 -2.26 -8.84
N ASP A 105 -8.13 -2.45 -8.71
CA ASP A 105 -9.07 -2.12 -9.77
C ASP A 105 -9.10 -0.61 -10.09
N HIS A 106 -8.81 0.24 -9.11
CA HIS A 106 -8.90 1.69 -9.25
C HIS A 106 -7.58 2.38 -9.60
N CYS A 107 -6.45 1.66 -9.57
CA CYS A 107 -5.15 2.24 -9.91
C CYS A 107 -4.76 1.95 -11.36
N ASP A 108 -3.79 2.73 -11.86
CA ASP A 108 -3.14 2.47 -13.13
C ASP A 108 -1.95 1.52 -12.93
N VAL A 109 -1.24 1.68 -11.82
CA VAL A 109 -0.03 0.94 -11.50
C VAL A 109 -0.06 0.52 -10.03
N LEU A 110 0.25 -0.75 -9.78
CA LEU A 110 0.45 -1.26 -8.42
C LEU A 110 1.94 -1.22 -8.09
N LEU A 111 2.29 -0.59 -6.98
CA LEU A 111 3.64 -0.63 -6.42
C LEU A 111 3.67 -1.69 -5.33
N ALA A 112 4.55 -2.67 -5.47
CA ALA A 112 4.58 -3.82 -4.59
C ALA A 112 5.95 -4.01 -3.94
N VAL A 113 5.95 -4.15 -2.62
CA VAL A 113 7.11 -4.58 -1.84
C VAL A 113 6.85 -6.03 -1.42
N TRP A 114 7.38 -6.96 -2.18
CA TRP A 114 7.10 -8.40 -2.04
C TRP A 114 8.40 -9.20 -2.04
N ASP A 115 8.53 -10.12 -1.09
CA ASP A 115 9.74 -10.93 -0.92
C ASP A 115 9.81 -12.15 -1.87
N GLY A 116 8.83 -12.32 -2.74
CA GLY A 116 8.77 -13.42 -3.69
C GLY A 116 8.14 -14.70 -3.14
N LYS A 117 7.84 -14.75 -1.85
CA LYS A 117 7.20 -15.92 -1.25
C LYS A 117 5.70 -15.90 -1.52
N LYS A 118 5.19 -17.02 -2.04
CA LYS A 118 3.79 -17.16 -2.46
C LYS A 118 2.89 -17.48 -1.26
N VAL A 119 2.91 -16.61 -0.26
CA VAL A 119 2.11 -16.71 0.97
C VAL A 119 1.80 -15.32 1.50
N GLY A 120 0.59 -15.14 2.02
CA GLY A 120 0.16 -13.91 2.68
C GLY A 120 -0.57 -12.93 1.76
N GLY A 121 -1.00 -11.81 2.35
CA GLY A 121 -1.85 -10.83 1.68
C GLY A 121 -1.18 -10.12 0.51
N THR A 122 0.10 -9.80 0.63
CA THR A 122 0.84 -9.16 -0.47
C THR A 122 0.89 -10.05 -1.70
N TRP A 123 1.15 -11.35 -1.53
CA TRP A 123 1.12 -12.29 -2.63
C TRP A 123 -0.27 -12.34 -3.29
N LEU A 124 -1.32 -12.40 -2.49
CA LEU A 124 -2.69 -12.46 -3.03
C LEU A 124 -3.03 -11.21 -3.85
N THR A 125 -2.57 -10.05 -3.41
CA THR A 125 -2.77 -8.79 -4.14
C THR A 125 -1.97 -8.77 -5.46
N VAL A 126 -0.71 -9.19 -5.41
CA VAL A 126 0.14 -9.31 -6.61
C VAL A 126 -0.47 -10.31 -7.60
N LYS A 127 -0.91 -11.46 -7.11
CA LYS A 127 -1.53 -12.50 -7.94
C LYS A 127 -2.79 -11.97 -8.63
N TYR A 128 -3.62 -11.26 -7.90
CA TYR A 128 -4.83 -10.66 -8.48
C TYR A 128 -4.46 -9.65 -9.58
N ALA A 129 -3.54 -8.74 -9.29
CA ALA A 129 -3.09 -7.74 -10.26
C ALA A 129 -2.54 -8.39 -11.53
N GLN A 130 -1.75 -9.45 -11.39
CA GLN A 130 -1.24 -10.22 -12.53
C GLN A 130 -2.39 -10.84 -13.33
N SER A 131 -3.40 -11.37 -12.66
CA SER A 131 -4.52 -12.04 -13.31
C SER A 131 -5.35 -11.11 -14.20
N ILE A 132 -5.37 -9.82 -13.91
CA ILE A 132 -6.11 -8.81 -14.70
C ILE A 132 -5.20 -7.99 -15.61
N GLY A 133 -3.92 -8.33 -15.70
CA GLY A 133 -2.95 -7.63 -16.55
C GLY A 133 -2.58 -6.24 -16.07
N LYS A 134 -2.70 -5.96 -14.77
CA LYS A 134 -2.32 -4.67 -14.20
C LYS A 134 -0.80 -4.52 -14.20
N GLU A 135 -0.32 -3.34 -14.57
CA GLU A 135 1.10 -3.03 -14.46
C GLU A 135 1.52 -3.03 -12.97
N ILE A 136 2.63 -3.71 -12.67
CA ILE A 136 3.19 -3.78 -11.32
C ILE A 136 4.64 -3.33 -11.35
N ILE A 137 5.00 -2.42 -10.44
CA ILE A 137 6.38 -2.02 -10.23
C ILE A 137 6.81 -2.57 -8.89
N PHE A 138 7.85 -3.42 -8.89
CA PHE A 138 8.32 -4.09 -7.69
C PHE A 138 9.51 -3.35 -7.06
N PHE A 139 9.47 -3.21 -5.75
CA PHE A 139 10.69 -2.92 -4.99
C PHE A 139 11.67 -4.09 -5.22
N PRO A 140 12.97 -3.84 -5.41
CA PRO A 140 13.90 -4.92 -5.73
C PRO A 140 13.90 -6.02 -4.66
N GLN A 141 13.52 -7.24 -5.06
CA GLN A 141 13.48 -8.38 -4.13
C GLN A 141 14.86 -8.71 -3.58
N SER A 142 15.91 -8.51 -4.37
CA SER A 142 17.28 -8.76 -3.94
C SER A 142 17.68 -7.91 -2.72
N ILE A 143 17.15 -6.70 -2.60
CA ILE A 143 17.36 -5.86 -1.41
C ILE A 143 16.57 -6.45 -0.25
N LEU A 144 15.28 -6.70 -0.46
CA LEU A 144 14.37 -7.14 0.61
C LEU A 144 14.79 -8.46 1.23
N THR A 145 15.37 -9.37 0.44
CA THR A 145 15.79 -10.69 0.90
C THR A 145 17.25 -10.73 1.37
N SER A 146 18.00 -9.62 1.30
CA SER A 146 19.36 -9.55 1.82
C SER A 146 19.35 -9.42 3.35
N CYS A 147 20.34 -10.04 4.01
CA CYS A 147 20.49 -9.97 5.46
C CYS A 147 21.32 -8.77 5.90
#